data_fb5a4ade2208a6ce362bf1dac5697771
#
_entry.id   fb5a4ade2208a6ce362bf1dac5697771
#
_cell.length_a   1.000
_cell.length_b   1.000
_cell.length_c   1.000
_cell.angle_alpha   90.00
_cell.angle_beta   90.00
_cell.angle_gamma   90.00
#
_symmetry.space_group_name_H-M   'P 1'
#
loop_
_entity.id
_entity.type
_entity.pdbx_description
1 polymer ?
#
loop_
_entity_poly.entity_id
_entity_poly.type
_entity_poly.pdbx_seq_one_letter_code
_entity_poly.pdbx_strand_id
1 'polypeptide(L)'
;MKKTTYLLILLCSLLCTACVHSATKAALGKLVGSDRDEHGCIPSAGYTWSYALHDCVRLWEAGMRFDSGPQQIFLVYSTDSTFAEIFPTEGKSIICKRVKSTNSWKNKKGKESVYINNGIVCVKMNDFTYTQKK
;
A
#
# COMPACT_ATOMS: atom_id res chain seq x y z
N MET A 1 -63.40 27.08 31.69
CA MET A 1 -62.30 26.20 32.12
C MET A 1 -61.85 25.14 31.06
N LYS A 2 -62.67 24.82 30.08
CA LYS A 2 -62.29 23.83 29.02
C LYS A 2 -61.42 24.36 27.93
N LYS A 3 -61.34 25.65 27.68
CA LYS A 3 -60.55 26.28 26.59
C LYS A 3 -59.06 26.45 26.93
N THR A 4 -58.73 26.65 28.22
CA THR A 4 -57.37 26.79 28.68
C THR A 4 -56.58 25.46 28.69
N THR A 5 -57.31 24.35 28.90
CA THR A 5 -56.65 23.00 28.87
C THR A 5 -56.22 22.57 27.48
N TYR A 6 -57.02 22.97 26.44
CA TYR A 6 -56.65 22.69 25.05
C TYR A 6 -55.47 23.54 24.55
N LEU A 7 -55.34 24.77 25.06
CA LEU A 7 -54.24 25.64 24.73
C LEU A 7 -52.88 25.10 25.28
N LEU A 8 -52.93 24.51 26.52
CA LEU A 8 -51.78 23.90 27.14
C LEU A 8 -51.35 22.61 26.44
N ILE A 9 -52.31 21.82 25.96
CA ILE A 9 -52.01 20.57 25.20
C ILE A 9 -51.43 20.89 23.85
N LEU A 10 -51.90 21.97 23.19
CA LEU A 10 -51.39 22.42 21.87
C LEU A 10 -49.98 23.00 21.98
N LEU A 11 -49.63 23.66 23.10
CA LEU A 11 -48.31 24.20 23.33
C LEU A 11 -47.26 23.11 23.66
N CYS A 12 -47.69 22.02 24.29
CA CYS A 12 -46.80 20.88 24.58
C CYS A 12 -46.46 20.03 23.34
N SER A 13 -47.30 20.03 22.33
CA SER A 13 -47.07 19.26 21.08
C SER A 13 -46.11 19.95 20.12
N LEU A 14 -45.85 21.27 20.29
CA LEU A 14 -44.89 22.00 19.48
C LEU A 14 -43.43 21.91 19.99
N LEU A 15 -43.20 21.40 21.20
CA LEU A 15 -41.85 21.33 21.79
C LEU A 15 -41.14 19.99 21.58
N CYS A 16 -41.78 19.01 20.94
CA CYS A 16 -41.22 17.69 20.72
C CYS A 16 -40.59 17.45 19.32
N THR A 17 -40.47 18.49 18.50
CA THR A 17 -39.85 18.34 17.16
C THR A 17 -38.40 18.82 17.07
N ALA A 18 -37.69 18.92 18.19
CA ALA A 18 -36.26 19.22 18.19
C ALA A 18 -35.40 18.04 18.64
N CYS A 19 -35.80 16.81 18.30
CA CYS A 19 -34.81 15.74 18.14
C CYS A 19 -34.19 15.89 16.76
N VAL A 20 -33.37 16.91 16.62
CA VAL A 20 -32.37 16.97 15.59
C VAL A 20 -31.53 15.71 15.77
N HIS A 21 -31.68 14.81 14.83
CA HIS A 21 -30.66 13.82 14.57
C HIS A 21 -29.38 14.58 14.21
N SER A 22 -28.62 14.95 15.22
CA SER A 22 -27.18 15.00 15.07
C SER A 22 -26.82 13.56 14.74
N ALA A 23 -26.90 13.22 13.47
CA ALA A 23 -26.10 12.18 12.89
C ALA A 23 -24.66 12.62 13.16
N THR A 24 -24.17 12.32 14.37
CA THR A 24 -22.78 12.07 14.55
C THR A 24 -22.49 11.11 13.39
N LYS A 25 -21.76 11.61 12.40
CA LYS A 25 -20.91 10.75 11.60
C LYS A 25 -19.99 10.12 12.64
N ALA A 26 -20.51 9.10 13.33
CA ALA A 26 -19.71 8.11 13.97
C ALA A 26 -18.67 7.81 12.92
N ALA A 27 -17.41 8.09 13.22
CA ALA A 27 -16.31 7.67 12.40
C ALA A 27 -16.56 6.19 12.18
N LEU A 28 -17.19 5.89 11.04
CA LEU A 28 -17.29 4.53 10.55
C LEU A 28 -15.84 4.17 10.39
N GLY A 29 -15.30 3.44 11.36
CA GLY A 29 -13.92 3.02 11.36
C GLY A 29 -13.68 2.52 9.95
N LYS A 30 -12.73 3.13 9.24
CA LYS A 30 -12.43 2.83 7.84
C LYS A 30 -12.39 1.31 7.73
N LEU A 31 -13.41 0.73 7.10
CA LEU A 31 -13.50 -0.73 6.96
C LEU A 31 -12.19 -1.19 6.32
N VAL A 32 -11.50 -2.08 7.00
CA VAL A 32 -10.30 -2.70 6.45
C VAL A 32 -10.67 -3.26 5.08
N GLY A 33 -9.93 -2.85 4.03
CA GLY A 33 -10.21 -3.23 2.66
C GLY A 33 -11.08 -2.26 1.85
N SER A 34 -11.53 -1.14 2.43
CA SER A 34 -12.24 -0.09 1.68
C SER A 34 -11.29 0.94 1.05
N ASP A 35 -10.00 0.93 1.42
CA ASP A 35 -8.95 1.81 0.94
C ASP A 35 -8.27 1.17 -0.28
N ARG A 36 -8.80 1.43 -1.46
CA ARG A 36 -8.15 0.99 -2.69
C ARG A 36 -7.26 2.10 -3.22
N ASP A 37 -6.06 1.72 -3.70
CA ASP A 37 -5.18 2.61 -4.42
C ASP A 37 -5.64 2.80 -5.88
N GLU A 38 -4.89 3.54 -6.68
CA GLU A 38 -5.19 3.82 -8.09
C GLU A 38 -5.23 2.56 -8.97
N HIS A 39 -4.62 1.46 -8.54
CA HIS A 39 -4.62 0.16 -9.22
C HIS A 39 -5.67 -0.80 -8.65
N GLY A 40 -6.39 -0.38 -7.60
CA GLY A 40 -7.39 -1.19 -6.92
C GLY A 40 -6.84 -2.12 -5.84
N CYS A 41 -5.56 -2.04 -5.53
CA CYS A 41 -4.96 -2.79 -4.42
C CYS A 41 -5.43 -2.24 -3.07
N ILE A 42 -5.42 -3.09 -2.04
CA ILE A 42 -5.89 -2.78 -0.69
C ILE A 42 -4.69 -2.68 0.27
N PRO A 43 -4.12 -1.47 0.49
CA PRO A 43 -2.94 -1.29 1.34
C PRO A 43 -3.15 -1.73 2.79
N SER A 44 -4.34 -1.52 3.34
CA SER A 44 -4.67 -1.96 4.71
C SER A 44 -4.64 -3.48 4.88
N ALA A 45 -4.76 -4.24 3.78
CA ALA A 45 -4.60 -5.69 3.74
C ALA A 45 -3.17 -6.12 3.34
N GLY A 46 -2.24 -5.16 3.21
CA GLY A 46 -0.84 -5.39 2.86
C GLY A 46 -0.56 -5.57 1.38
N TYR A 47 -1.54 -5.27 0.51
CA TYR A 47 -1.35 -5.35 -0.93
C TYR A 47 -0.77 -4.06 -1.49
N THR A 48 0.15 -4.20 -2.42
CA THR A 48 0.71 -3.11 -3.23
C THR A 48 0.76 -3.54 -4.69
N TRP A 49 0.68 -2.56 -5.59
CA TRP A 49 0.81 -2.83 -7.01
C TRP A 49 2.25 -3.17 -7.39
N SER A 50 2.44 -4.26 -8.13
CA SER A 50 3.71 -4.60 -8.76
C SER A 50 3.63 -4.37 -10.28
N TYR A 51 4.48 -3.50 -10.77
CA TYR A 51 4.63 -3.27 -12.22
C TYR A 51 5.32 -4.44 -12.91
N ALA A 52 6.17 -5.19 -12.21
CA ALA A 52 6.83 -6.37 -12.77
C ALA A 52 5.86 -7.54 -12.98
N LEU A 53 4.88 -7.69 -12.08
CA LEU A 53 3.89 -8.78 -12.14
C LEU A 53 2.55 -8.34 -12.75
N HIS A 54 2.30 -7.02 -12.89
CA HIS A 54 1.01 -6.45 -13.29
C HIS A 54 -0.15 -6.91 -12.38
N ASP A 55 0.11 -7.00 -11.07
CA ASP A 55 -0.84 -7.50 -10.09
C ASP A 55 -0.64 -6.86 -8.71
N CYS A 56 -1.67 -6.97 -7.87
CA CYS A 56 -1.60 -6.61 -6.47
C CYS A 56 -0.94 -7.74 -5.67
N VAL A 57 0.18 -7.46 -5.05
CA VAL A 57 0.98 -8.47 -4.34
C VAL A 57 1.21 -8.09 -2.88
N ARG A 58 1.39 -9.09 -2.05
CA ARG A 58 2.00 -8.94 -0.72
C ARG A 58 3.49 -9.19 -0.85
N LEU A 59 4.30 -8.18 -0.53
CA LEU A 59 5.74 -8.24 -0.77
C LEU A 59 6.44 -9.39 -0.05
N TRP A 60 5.96 -9.76 1.14
CA TRP A 60 6.51 -10.88 1.91
C TRP A 60 6.15 -12.26 1.36
N GLU A 61 5.15 -12.34 0.48
CA GLU A 61 4.76 -13.58 -0.21
C GLU A 61 5.39 -13.68 -1.60
N ALA A 62 5.41 -12.57 -2.34
CA ALA A 62 5.81 -12.52 -3.75
C ALA A 62 7.29 -12.15 -3.96
N GLY A 63 7.95 -11.55 -2.95
CA GLY A 63 9.27 -10.95 -3.09
C GLY A 63 10.34 -11.60 -2.21
N MET A 64 11.57 -11.38 -2.60
CA MET A 64 12.73 -11.67 -1.75
C MET A 64 13.02 -10.48 -0.85
N ARG A 65 13.14 -10.73 0.45
CA ARG A 65 13.47 -9.73 1.46
C ARG A 65 14.96 -9.57 1.62
N PHE A 66 15.41 -8.34 1.75
CA PHE A 66 16.78 -7.96 2.09
C PHE A 66 16.78 -6.98 3.24
N ASP A 67 17.64 -7.21 4.22
CA ASP A 67 17.80 -6.34 5.39
C ASP A 67 19.21 -5.74 5.41
N SER A 68 19.32 -4.45 5.68
CA SER A 68 20.59 -3.76 5.94
C SER A 68 20.40 -2.76 7.06
N GLY A 69 20.77 -3.16 8.29
CA GLY A 69 20.50 -2.37 9.48
C GLY A 69 19.00 -2.11 9.66
N PRO A 70 18.58 -0.84 9.81
CA PRO A 70 17.18 -0.48 9.95
C PRO A 70 16.40 -0.50 8.62
N GLN A 71 17.10 -0.63 7.51
CA GLN A 71 16.49 -0.59 6.18
C GLN A 71 16.12 -1.99 5.70
N GLN A 72 14.93 -2.10 5.13
CA GLN A 72 14.39 -3.30 4.54
C GLN A 72 13.95 -3.00 3.12
N ILE A 73 14.28 -3.87 2.18
CA ILE A 73 13.78 -3.80 0.82
C ILE A 73 13.21 -5.15 0.40
N PHE A 74 12.32 -5.12 -0.58
CA PHE A 74 11.85 -6.34 -1.26
C PHE A 74 12.20 -6.27 -2.74
N LEU A 75 12.49 -7.42 -3.33
CA LEU A 75 12.77 -7.59 -4.75
C LEU A 75 11.78 -8.58 -5.34
N VAL A 76 11.08 -8.16 -6.37
CA VAL A 76 10.11 -8.97 -7.12
C VAL A 76 10.58 -9.08 -8.56
N TYR A 77 10.59 -10.28 -9.11
CA TYR A 77 10.87 -10.49 -10.54
C TYR A 77 9.58 -10.67 -11.32
N SER A 78 9.58 -10.20 -12.58
CA SER A 78 8.55 -10.61 -13.53
C SER A 78 8.63 -12.12 -13.80
N THR A 79 7.53 -12.73 -14.20
CA THR A 79 7.44 -14.18 -14.45
C THR A 79 8.49 -14.67 -15.45
N ASP A 80 8.81 -13.86 -16.45
CA ASP A 80 9.83 -14.12 -17.47
C ASP A 80 11.23 -13.63 -17.09
N SER A 81 11.39 -13.06 -15.90
CA SER A 81 12.63 -12.44 -15.41
C SER A 81 13.17 -11.31 -16.29
N THR A 82 12.33 -10.71 -17.13
CA THR A 82 12.71 -9.53 -17.93
C THR A 82 12.87 -8.30 -17.05
N PHE A 83 12.06 -8.19 -16.00
CA PHE A 83 12.09 -7.09 -15.05
C PHE A 83 12.37 -7.58 -13.64
N ALA A 84 13.04 -6.73 -12.88
CA ALA A 84 13.20 -6.83 -11.44
C ALA A 84 12.69 -5.50 -10.84
N GLU A 85 11.80 -5.58 -9.86
CA GLU A 85 11.22 -4.43 -9.18
C GLU A 85 11.70 -4.38 -7.74
N ILE A 86 12.34 -3.29 -7.38
CA ILE A 86 12.84 -3.03 -6.02
C ILE A 86 11.80 -2.20 -5.29
N PHE A 87 11.35 -2.68 -4.16
CA PHE A 87 10.47 -1.97 -3.24
C PHE A 87 11.28 -1.48 -2.04
N PRO A 88 11.64 -0.20 -1.99
CA PRO A 88 12.34 0.38 -0.85
C PRO A 88 11.41 0.49 0.37
N THR A 89 12.00 0.71 1.55
CA THR A 89 11.25 0.98 2.78
C THR A 89 10.34 2.19 2.64
N GLU A 90 10.82 3.19 1.92
CA GLU A 90 10.08 4.44 1.66
C GLU A 90 10.17 4.82 0.18
N GLY A 91 9.11 5.45 -0.32
CA GLY A 91 9.05 5.93 -1.69
C GLY A 91 8.41 4.96 -2.66
N LYS A 92 8.62 5.21 -3.95
CA LYS A 92 8.05 4.40 -5.04
C LYS A 92 8.95 3.22 -5.39
N SER A 93 8.36 2.16 -5.87
CA SER A 93 9.11 1.02 -6.42
C SER A 93 9.96 1.44 -7.63
N ILE A 94 11.02 0.70 -7.88
CA ILE A 94 12.02 0.98 -8.91
C ILE A 94 12.08 -0.21 -9.85
N ILE A 95 11.73 0.02 -11.11
CA ILE A 95 11.81 -1.00 -12.16
C ILE A 95 13.22 -1.01 -12.75
N CYS A 96 13.80 -2.20 -12.73
CA CYS A 96 15.06 -2.53 -13.40
C CYS A 96 14.78 -3.51 -14.56
N LYS A 97 15.33 -3.22 -15.73
CA LYS A 97 15.23 -4.09 -16.90
C LYS A 97 16.47 -4.95 -17.03
N ARG A 98 16.29 -6.21 -17.42
CA ARG A 98 17.39 -7.14 -17.63
C ARG A 98 18.35 -6.63 -18.70
N VAL A 99 19.63 -6.67 -18.41
CA VAL A 99 20.70 -6.37 -19.36
C VAL A 99 20.94 -7.64 -20.21
N LYS A 100 20.91 -7.49 -21.53
CA LYS A 100 21.06 -8.62 -22.45
C LYS A 100 22.33 -9.42 -22.14
N SER A 101 22.21 -10.74 -22.20
CA SER A 101 23.32 -11.69 -21.99
C SER A 101 24.02 -11.61 -20.64
N THR A 102 23.35 -11.06 -19.61
CA THR A 102 23.87 -10.97 -18.27
C THR A 102 22.85 -11.43 -17.23
N ASN A 103 23.32 -11.75 -16.02
CA ASN A 103 22.51 -11.96 -14.84
C ASN A 103 22.40 -10.67 -14.03
N SER A 104 22.02 -9.57 -14.71
CA SER A 104 21.85 -8.27 -14.07
C SER A 104 20.69 -7.50 -14.66
N TRP A 105 20.11 -6.65 -13.82
CA TRP A 105 19.02 -5.72 -14.15
C TRP A 105 19.44 -4.31 -13.76
N LYS A 106 19.10 -3.34 -14.55
CA LYS A 106 19.41 -1.93 -14.28
C LYS A 106 18.18 -1.06 -14.50
N ASN A 107 18.01 -0.04 -13.67
CA ASN A 107 17.00 0.97 -13.91
C ASN A 107 17.40 1.88 -15.08
N LYS A 108 16.45 2.68 -15.57
CA LYS A 108 16.66 3.59 -16.70
C LYS A 108 17.81 4.62 -16.46
N LYS A 109 18.03 5.02 -15.21
CA LYS A 109 19.08 5.98 -14.84
C LYS A 109 20.43 5.31 -14.57
N GLY A 110 20.47 3.98 -14.49
CA GLY A 110 21.69 3.20 -14.22
C GLY A 110 22.21 3.28 -12.77
N LYS A 111 21.47 3.95 -11.89
CA LYS A 111 21.88 4.13 -10.48
C LYS A 111 21.57 2.92 -9.62
N GLU A 112 20.38 2.34 -9.84
CA GLU A 112 19.92 1.15 -9.14
C GLU A 112 20.11 -0.07 -10.03
N SER A 113 20.54 -1.17 -9.42
CA SER A 113 20.79 -2.42 -10.14
C SER A 113 20.59 -3.64 -9.25
N VAL A 114 20.20 -4.72 -9.90
CA VAL A 114 20.16 -6.06 -9.32
C VAL A 114 21.14 -6.92 -10.09
N TYR A 115 21.92 -7.73 -9.42
CA TYR A 115 22.85 -8.64 -10.08
C TYR A 115 23.06 -9.92 -9.23
N ILE A 116 23.43 -10.98 -9.89
CA ILE A 116 23.75 -12.25 -9.25
C ILE A 116 25.25 -12.45 -9.28
N ASN A 117 25.86 -12.59 -8.10
CA ASN A 117 27.28 -12.87 -7.93
C ASN A 117 27.46 -14.17 -7.16
N ASN A 118 28.10 -15.16 -7.77
CA ASN A 118 28.33 -16.49 -7.20
C ASN A 118 27.02 -17.13 -6.63
N GLY A 119 25.90 -16.95 -7.35
CA GLY A 119 24.60 -17.46 -6.94
C GLY A 119 23.90 -16.66 -5.84
N ILE A 120 24.50 -15.56 -5.40
CA ILE A 120 23.92 -14.65 -4.40
C ILE A 120 23.30 -13.46 -5.12
N VAL A 121 22.05 -13.17 -4.82
CA VAL A 121 21.37 -11.97 -5.34
C VAL A 121 21.82 -10.76 -4.57
N CYS A 122 22.25 -9.73 -5.29
CA CYS A 122 22.68 -8.45 -4.76
C CYS A 122 21.84 -7.34 -5.36
N VAL A 123 21.39 -6.42 -4.53
CA VAL A 123 20.65 -5.21 -4.93
C VAL A 123 21.47 -4.00 -4.57
N LYS A 124 21.85 -3.21 -5.57
CA LYS A 124 22.50 -1.91 -5.37
C LYS A 124 21.43 -0.83 -5.49
N MET A 125 21.26 -0.05 -4.44
CA MET A 125 20.32 1.06 -4.39
C MET A 125 20.94 2.22 -3.62
N ASN A 126 21.03 3.39 -4.24
CA ASN A 126 21.80 4.52 -3.72
C ASN A 126 23.27 4.10 -3.44
N ASP A 127 23.78 4.38 -2.25
CA ASP A 127 25.13 4.01 -1.81
C ASP A 127 25.20 2.66 -1.07
N PHE A 128 24.06 1.94 -0.99
CA PHE A 128 23.97 0.67 -0.29
C PHE A 128 23.93 -0.52 -1.24
N THR A 129 24.55 -1.62 -0.82
CA THR A 129 24.41 -2.92 -1.46
C THR A 129 23.79 -3.90 -0.47
N TYR A 130 22.65 -4.43 -0.85
CA TYR A 130 21.92 -5.45 -0.09
C TYR A 130 22.28 -6.80 -0.67
N THR A 131 22.56 -7.75 0.19
CA THR A 131 22.87 -9.14 -0.20
C THR A 131 21.89 -10.10 0.46
N GLN A 132 21.47 -11.10 -0.30
CA GLN A 132 20.63 -12.16 0.24
C GLN A 132 21.40 -12.91 1.32
N LYS A 133 20.83 -13.01 2.53
CA LYS A 133 21.36 -13.87 3.58
C LYS A 133 21.03 -15.33 3.21
N LYS A 134 22.03 -16.19 3.29
CA LYS A 134 21.83 -17.64 3.18
C LYS A 134 21.13 -18.17 4.43
#